data_a84a67bbb23d17d317802b70decabf03
#
_entry.id   a84a67bbb23d17d317802b70decabf03
#
_cell.length_a   1.000
_cell.length_b   1.000
_cell.length_c   1.000
_cell.angle_alpha   90.00
_cell.angle_beta   90.00
_cell.angle_gamma   90.00
#
_symmetry.space_group_name_H-M   'P 1'
#
loop_
_entity.id
_entity.type
_entity.pdbx_description
1 polymer ?
#
loop_
_entity_poly.entity_id
_entity_poly.type
_entity_poly.pdbx_seq_one_letter_code
_entity_poly.pdbx_strand_id
1 'polypeptide(L)'
;PFSMLFRFGRLGNLLVYSVIMFFAIRKTPVGKGILTFIGLMPTPLFLAGVYSYDPTVTAFLSLSFAFMLKEILTPETKIRWRDFIIMVAAFIFGCRIKAVYAPLLLIALLIPREKFKDKRQMLLMRGIVCAAVVFLILGFMLPVIFSPSETGDLRGGATSEVGQMAYILGQPLAYAAVLIENIWRTFPS
;
A
#
# COMPACT_ATOMS: atom_id res chain seq x y z
N PRO A 1 24.93 -13.47 -21.73
CA PRO A 1 23.59 -12.88 -21.94
C PRO A 1 22.77 -12.82 -20.67
N PHE A 2 22.77 -13.87 -19.81
CA PHE A 2 21.94 -13.94 -18.60
C PHE A 2 22.31 -12.85 -17.56
N SER A 3 23.59 -12.59 -17.36
CA SER A 3 24.08 -11.57 -16.43
C SER A 3 23.68 -10.14 -16.82
N MET A 4 23.58 -9.86 -18.13
CA MET A 4 23.09 -8.56 -18.60
C MET A 4 21.60 -8.37 -18.31
N LEU A 5 20.77 -9.38 -18.54
CA LEU A 5 19.34 -9.31 -18.25
C LEU A 5 19.06 -9.00 -16.76
N PHE A 6 19.82 -9.64 -15.87
CA PHE A 6 19.76 -9.36 -14.44
C PHE A 6 20.15 -7.92 -14.09
N ARG A 7 21.21 -7.39 -14.71
CA ARG A 7 21.64 -6.00 -14.49
C ARG A 7 20.58 -5.00 -14.95
N PHE A 8 20.03 -5.21 -16.16
CA PHE A 8 18.96 -4.34 -16.67
C PHE A 8 17.70 -4.37 -15.82
N GLY A 9 17.31 -5.53 -15.31
CA GLY A 9 16.15 -5.62 -14.41
C GLY A 9 16.36 -4.87 -13.09
N ARG A 10 17.54 -4.97 -12.48
CA ARG A 10 17.91 -4.19 -11.28
C ARG A 10 17.89 -2.68 -11.54
N LEU A 11 18.50 -2.25 -12.64
CA LEU A 11 18.50 -0.84 -13.04
C LEU A 11 17.08 -0.35 -13.31
N GLY A 12 16.24 -1.16 -13.96
CA GLY A 12 14.84 -0.83 -14.19
C GLY A 12 14.06 -0.65 -12.88
N ASN A 13 14.23 -1.55 -11.91
CA ASN A 13 13.58 -1.44 -10.60
C ASN A 13 14.03 -0.18 -9.85
N LEU A 14 15.34 0.09 -9.82
CA LEU A 14 15.89 1.30 -9.21
C LEU A 14 15.38 2.57 -9.89
N LEU A 15 15.31 2.57 -11.22
CA LEU A 15 14.81 3.71 -11.99
C LEU A 15 13.33 3.98 -11.70
N VAL A 16 12.48 2.95 -11.70
CA VAL A 16 11.06 3.07 -11.37
C VAL A 16 10.88 3.62 -9.95
N TYR A 17 11.61 3.06 -8.98
CA TYR A 17 11.60 3.56 -7.60
C TYR A 17 11.97 5.04 -7.54
N SER A 18 13.09 5.42 -8.13
CA SER A 18 13.63 6.79 -8.07
C SER A 18 12.69 7.80 -8.72
N VAL A 19 12.13 7.47 -9.89
CA VAL A 19 11.19 8.36 -10.59
C VAL A 19 9.90 8.56 -9.80
N ILE A 20 9.32 7.49 -9.27
CA ILE A 20 8.06 7.58 -8.52
C ILE A 20 8.27 8.31 -7.20
N MET A 21 9.37 8.02 -6.47
CA MET A 21 9.72 8.74 -5.23
C MET A 21 9.99 10.21 -5.50
N PHE A 22 10.66 10.57 -6.59
CA PHE A 22 10.84 11.97 -6.98
C PHE A 22 9.50 12.70 -7.13
N PHE A 23 8.53 12.08 -7.83
CA PHE A 23 7.21 12.67 -7.97
C PHE A 23 6.44 12.73 -6.63
N ALA A 24 6.57 11.72 -5.77
CA ALA A 24 5.98 11.71 -4.45
C ALA A 24 6.51 12.90 -3.61
N ILE A 25 7.83 13.05 -3.53
CA ILE A 25 8.48 14.16 -2.80
C ILE A 25 8.07 15.51 -3.38
N ARG A 26 8.05 15.65 -4.69
CA ARG A 26 7.65 16.89 -5.37
C ARG A 26 6.21 17.28 -5.08
N LYS A 27 5.30 16.29 -4.97
CA LYS A 27 3.85 16.51 -4.77
C LYS A 27 3.46 16.67 -3.30
N THR A 28 4.24 16.14 -2.38
CA THR A 28 3.99 16.28 -0.94
C THR A 28 3.99 17.77 -0.55
N PRO A 29 2.91 18.26 0.09
CA PRO A 29 2.82 19.68 0.49
C PRO A 29 3.71 20.01 1.67
N VAL A 30 3.84 19.08 2.62
CA VAL A 30 4.62 19.23 3.87
C VAL A 30 5.50 18.01 4.09
N GLY A 31 6.58 18.16 4.87
CA GLY A 31 7.44 17.03 5.24
C GLY A 31 8.29 16.48 4.09
N LYS A 32 8.58 17.26 3.05
CA LYS A 32 9.42 16.83 1.91
C LYS A 32 10.76 16.25 2.36
N GLY A 33 11.42 16.91 3.33
CA GLY A 33 12.70 16.45 3.89
C GLY A 33 12.57 15.06 4.55
N ILE A 34 11.50 14.84 5.31
CA ILE A 34 11.23 13.55 5.96
C ILE A 34 11.04 12.45 4.90
N LEU A 35 10.19 12.71 3.89
CA LEU A 35 9.95 11.75 2.83
C LEU A 35 11.21 11.48 1.99
N THR A 36 12.04 12.50 1.76
CA THR A 36 13.34 12.35 1.10
C THR A 36 14.28 11.50 1.94
N PHE A 37 14.36 11.78 3.24
CA PHE A 37 15.19 10.97 4.15
C PHE A 37 14.76 9.50 4.15
N ILE A 38 13.46 9.22 4.30
CA ILE A 38 12.92 7.86 4.26
C ILE A 38 13.24 7.18 2.92
N GLY A 39 13.04 7.88 1.80
CA GLY A 39 13.31 7.34 0.47
C GLY A 39 14.79 7.08 0.18
N LEU A 40 15.70 7.79 0.85
CA LEU A 40 17.14 7.62 0.71
C LEU A 40 17.76 6.73 1.81
N MET A 41 16.97 6.16 2.71
CA MET A 41 17.49 5.20 3.67
C MET A 41 18.14 4.00 2.98
N PRO A 42 19.18 3.41 3.58
CA PRO A 42 19.89 2.28 2.96
C PRO A 42 19.01 1.10 2.57
N THR A 43 18.01 0.75 3.41
CA THR A 43 17.14 -0.40 3.16
C THR A 43 16.27 -0.25 1.90
N PRO A 44 15.48 0.82 1.71
CA PRO A 44 14.74 1.05 0.48
C PRO A 44 15.63 1.08 -0.77
N LEU A 45 16.80 1.74 -0.70
CA LEU A 45 17.73 1.81 -1.82
C LEU A 45 18.35 0.46 -2.15
N PHE A 46 18.74 -0.31 -1.15
CA PHE A 46 19.25 -1.67 -1.34
C PHE A 46 18.20 -2.55 -2.01
N LEU A 47 16.97 -2.54 -1.51
CA LEU A 47 15.86 -3.31 -2.09
C LEU A 47 15.54 -2.85 -3.51
N ALA A 48 15.67 -1.55 -3.83
CA ALA A 48 15.48 -1.05 -5.18
C ALA A 48 16.57 -1.52 -6.15
N GLY A 49 17.80 -1.75 -5.65
CA GLY A 49 18.92 -2.30 -6.42
C GLY A 49 18.90 -3.82 -6.59
N VAL A 50 17.89 -4.53 -6.06
CA VAL A 50 17.72 -5.98 -6.20
C VAL A 50 16.35 -6.32 -6.80
N TYR A 51 16.10 -7.60 -7.08
CA TYR A 51 14.79 -8.08 -7.55
C TYR A 51 13.79 -8.19 -6.39
N SER A 52 13.33 -7.05 -5.87
CA SER A 52 12.29 -6.97 -4.87
C SER A 52 11.13 -6.12 -5.37
N TYR A 53 9.92 -6.45 -4.97
CA TYR A 53 8.73 -5.64 -5.23
C TYR A 53 8.51 -4.57 -4.15
N ASP A 54 9.18 -4.68 -2.99
CA ASP A 54 8.99 -3.76 -1.86
C ASP A 54 9.27 -2.28 -2.19
N PRO A 55 10.31 -1.93 -2.98
CA PRO A 55 10.52 -0.56 -3.40
C PRO A 55 9.37 0.00 -4.23
N THR A 56 8.81 -0.83 -5.11
CA THR A 56 7.65 -0.45 -5.94
C THR A 56 6.44 -0.16 -5.05
N VAL A 57 6.16 -1.04 -4.05
CA VAL A 57 5.11 -0.81 -3.04
C VAL A 57 5.34 0.51 -2.32
N THR A 58 6.55 0.72 -1.78
CA THR A 58 6.92 1.93 -1.04
C THR A 58 6.76 3.19 -1.88
N ALA A 59 7.26 3.19 -3.11
CA ALA A 59 7.22 4.35 -3.98
C ALA A 59 5.79 4.72 -4.40
N PHE A 60 4.98 3.75 -4.82
CA PHE A 60 3.59 3.99 -5.24
C PHE A 60 2.69 4.40 -4.07
N LEU A 61 2.83 3.79 -2.89
CA LEU A 61 2.12 4.22 -1.70
C LEU A 61 2.52 5.63 -1.29
N SER A 62 3.83 5.96 -1.31
CA SER A 62 4.32 7.31 -1.02
C SER A 62 3.73 8.34 -1.99
N LEU A 63 3.64 8.02 -3.28
CA LEU A 63 3.01 8.88 -4.27
C LEU A 63 1.53 9.10 -3.97
N SER A 64 0.79 8.04 -3.68
CA SER A 64 -0.62 8.14 -3.30
C SER A 64 -0.82 8.99 -2.06
N PHE A 65 -0.03 8.74 -0.99
CA PHE A 65 -0.09 9.55 0.23
C PHE A 65 0.27 11.02 -0.01
N ALA A 66 1.23 11.31 -0.90
CA ALA A 66 1.56 12.68 -1.26
C ALA A 66 0.36 13.42 -1.85
N PHE A 67 -0.43 12.76 -2.72
CA PHE A 67 -1.67 13.34 -3.24
C PHE A 67 -2.76 13.42 -2.16
N MET A 68 -2.92 12.41 -1.30
CA MET A 68 -3.88 12.49 -0.18
C MET A 68 -3.58 13.67 0.74
N LEU A 69 -2.32 13.81 1.19
CA LEU A 69 -1.90 14.91 2.04
C LEU A 69 -2.11 16.27 1.38
N LYS A 70 -1.79 16.38 0.10
CA LYS A 70 -2.05 17.59 -0.67
C LYS A 70 -3.54 17.95 -0.62
N GLU A 71 -4.43 17.00 -0.91
CA GLU A 71 -5.86 17.27 -0.93
C GLU A 71 -6.46 17.52 0.47
N ILE A 72 -5.88 16.95 1.52
CA ILE A 72 -6.32 17.19 2.91
C ILE A 72 -5.84 18.55 3.42
N LEU A 73 -4.57 18.91 3.14
CA LEU A 73 -3.91 20.09 3.75
C LEU A 73 -4.07 21.38 2.94
N THR A 74 -4.59 21.33 1.71
CA THR A 74 -4.83 22.53 0.89
C THR A 74 -6.31 22.69 0.57
N PRO A 75 -7.18 23.02 1.53
CA PRO A 75 -8.63 23.06 1.32
C PRO A 75 -9.09 24.14 0.32
N GLU A 76 -8.29 25.16 0.09
CA GLU A 76 -8.60 26.32 -0.76
C GLU A 76 -8.80 25.98 -2.25
N THR A 77 -8.23 24.85 -2.73
CA THR A 77 -8.29 24.46 -4.12
C THR A 77 -9.23 23.28 -4.33
N LYS A 78 -10.04 23.29 -5.39
CA LYS A 78 -10.90 22.15 -5.72
C LYS A 78 -10.10 20.97 -6.22
N ILE A 79 -10.51 19.75 -5.80
CA ILE A 79 -9.87 18.50 -6.23
C ILE A 79 -10.08 18.29 -7.74
N ARG A 80 -9.01 17.96 -8.43
CA ARG A 80 -9.03 17.65 -9.87
C ARG A 80 -9.18 16.15 -10.07
N TRP A 81 -10.00 15.73 -11.02
CA TRP A 81 -10.16 14.31 -11.36
C TRP A 81 -8.85 13.61 -11.69
N ARG A 82 -7.94 14.29 -12.38
CA ARG A 82 -6.62 13.77 -12.70
C ARG A 82 -5.83 13.41 -11.44
N ASP A 83 -5.77 14.30 -10.45
CA ASP A 83 -5.00 14.12 -9.22
C ASP A 83 -5.63 12.99 -8.38
N PHE A 84 -6.97 12.91 -8.35
CA PHE A 84 -7.71 11.82 -7.73
C PHE A 84 -7.44 10.46 -8.38
N ILE A 85 -7.48 10.38 -9.71
CA ILE A 85 -7.21 9.14 -10.45
C ILE A 85 -5.76 8.67 -10.20
N ILE A 86 -4.78 9.59 -10.25
CA ILE A 86 -3.39 9.26 -9.96
C ILE A 86 -3.24 8.73 -8.53
N MET A 87 -3.89 9.36 -7.56
CA MET A 87 -3.90 8.93 -6.15
C MET A 87 -4.42 7.50 -6.00
N VAL A 88 -5.61 7.20 -6.52
CA VAL A 88 -6.23 5.88 -6.40
C VAL A 88 -5.44 4.83 -7.20
N ALA A 89 -5.05 5.14 -8.44
CA ALA A 89 -4.26 4.23 -9.27
C ALA A 89 -2.92 3.90 -8.62
N ALA A 90 -2.17 4.90 -8.15
CA ALA A 90 -0.91 4.67 -7.44
C ALA A 90 -1.13 3.78 -6.20
N PHE A 91 -2.21 4.00 -5.45
CA PHE A 91 -2.53 3.16 -4.30
C PHE A 91 -2.78 1.71 -4.69
N ILE A 92 -3.62 1.49 -5.71
CA ILE A 92 -3.93 0.13 -6.22
C ILE A 92 -2.64 -0.57 -6.68
N PHE A 93 -1.78 0.11 -7.45
CA PHE A 93 -0.49 -0.46 -7.87
C PHE A 93 0.42 -0.80 -6.69
N GLY A 94 0.50 0.06 -5.68
CA GLY A 94 1.28 -0.18 -4.46
C GLY A 94 0.73 -1.35 -3.63
N CYS A 95 -0.58 -1.50 -3.52
CA CYS A 95 -1.22 -2.54 -2.71
C CYS A 95 -1.37 -3.89 -3.42
N ARG A 96 -1.16 -3.97 -4.75
CA ARG A 96 -1.44 -5.19 -5.52
C ARG A 96 -0.79 -6.45 -4.95
N ILE A 97 0.37 -6.33 -4.34
CA ILE A 97 1.13 -7.46 -3.78
C ILE A 97 0.91 -7.59 -2.27
N LYS A 98 0.58 -6.48 -1.59
CA LYS A 98 0.41 -6.40 -0.14
C LYS A 98 -0.92 -5.75 0.22
N ALA A 99 -2.01 -6.51 0.07
CA ALA A 99 -3.37 -6.04 0.34
C ALA A 99 -3.62 -5.60 1.80
N VAL A 100 -2.72 -5.96 2.74
CA VAL A 100 -2.76 -5.50 4.14
C VAL A 100 -2.77 -3.97 4.26
N TYR A 101 -2.25 -3.25 3.27
CA TYR A 101 -2.29 -1.79 3.24
C TYR A 101 -3.59 -1.21 2.69
N ALA A 102 -4.50 -2.03 2.13
CA ALA A 102 -5.73 -1.56 1.50
C ALA A 102 -6.58 -0.63 2.39
N PRO A 103 -6.75 -0.90 3.71
CA PRO A 103 -7.52 0.01 4.58
C PRO A 103 -6.95 1.42 4.67
N LEU A 104 -5.66 1.63 4.42
CA LEU A 104 -5.04 2.97 4.46
C LEU A 104 -5.59 3.91 3.36
N LEU A 105 -6.16 3.37 2.28
CA LEU A 105 -6.82 4.19 1.27
C LEU A 105 -8.04 4.95 1.84
N LEU A 106 -8.66 4.45 2.92
CA LEU A 106 -9.77 5.11 3.60
C LEU A 106 -9.38 6.47 4.19
N ILE A 107 -8.09 6.75 4.38
CA ILE A 107 -7.60 8.10 4.76
C ILE A 107 -8.06 9.15 3.73
N ALA A 108 -8.24 8.78 2.46
CA ALA A 108 -8.78 9.69 1.44
C ALA A 108 -10.22 10.15 1.73
N LEU A 109 -10.97 9.47 2.61
CA LEU A 109 -12.30 9.92 3.06
C LEU A 109 -12.23 11.15 3.97
N LEU A 110 -11.05 11.43 4.55
CA LEU A 110 -10.80 12.62 5.37
C LEU A 110 -10.65 13.90 4.53
N ILE A 111 -10.61 13.79 3.19
CA ILE A 111 -10.57 14.96 2.31
C ILE A 111 -11.78 15.86 2.61
N PRO A 112 -11.55 17.15 2.94
CA PRO A 112 -12.60 18.08 3.34
C PRO A 112 -13.67 18.24 2.26
N ARG A 113 -14.91 18.47 2.70
CA ARG A 113 -16.07 18.62 1.78
C ARG A 113 -15.91 19.81 0.84
N GLU A 114 -15.24 20.85 1.29
CA GLU A 114 -14.95 22.07 0.55
C GLU A 114 -14.08 21.83 -0.70
N LYS A 115 -13.34 20.73 -0.74
CA LYS A 115 -12.52 20.33 -1.91
C LYS A 115 -13.35 19.92 -3.11
N PHE A 116 -14.56 19.44 -2.91
CA PHE A 116 -15.42 18.95 -3.98
C PHE A 116 -16.23 20.10 -4.60
N LYS A 117 -16.50 20.00 -5.90
CA LYS A 117 -17.31 21.00 -6.62
C LYS A 117 -18.78 20.94 -6.17
N ASP A 118 -19.29 19.71 -6.03
CA ASP A 118 -20.66 19.41 -5.64
C ASP A 118 -20.76 18.10 -4.83
N LYS A 119 -21.95 17.85 -4.26
CA LYS A 119 -22.24 16.63 -3.49
C LYS A 119 -22.10 15.36 -4.35
N ARG A 120 -22.42 15.44 -5.65
CA ARG A 120 -22.33 14.30 -6.57
C ARG A 120 -20.88 13.88 -6.77
N GLN A 121 -19.97 14.83 -7.02
CA GLN A 121 -18.54 14.56 -7.14
C GLN A 121 -17.99 13.93 -5.86
N MET A 122 -18.37 14.47 -4.69
CA MET A 122 -17.96 13.93 -3.38
C MET A 122 -18.38 12.48 -3.20
N LEU A 123 -19.67 12.17 -3.44
CA LEU A 123 -20.20 10.82 -3.29
C LEU A 123 -19.56 9.85 -4.27
N LEU A 124 -19.36 10.25 -5.54
CA LEU A 124 -18.69 9.43 -6.53
C LEU A 124 -17.24 9.12 -6.12
N MET A 125 -16.45 10.14 -5.75
CA MET A 125 -15.06 9.93 -5.35
C MET A 125 -14.93 9.07 -4.09
N ARG A 126 -15.78 9.29 -3.08
CA ARG A 126 -15.80 8.44 -1.87
C ARG A 126 -16.24 7.02 -2.19
N GLY A 127 -17.24 6.85 -3.05
CA GLY A 127 -17.67 5.54 -3.54
C GLY A 127 -16.55 4.79 -4.27
N ILE A 128 -15.79 5.48 -5.13
CA ILE A 128 -14.61 4.90 -5.81
C ILE A 128 -13.54 4.46 -4.79
N VAL A 129 -13.27 5.27 -3.76
CA VAL A 129 -12.33 4.90 -2.68
C VAL A 129 -12.77 3.62 -1.98
N CYS A 130 -14.04 3.55 -1.54
CA CYS A 130 -14.58 2.35 -0.90
C CYS A 130 -14.55 1.14 -1.83
N ALA A 131 -14.97 1.31 -3.09
CA ALA A 131 -14.94 0.24 -4.09
C ALA A 131 -13.51 -0.26 -4.35
N ALA A 132 -12.51 0.64 -4.40
CA ALA A 132 -11.11 0.27 -4.57
C ALA A 132 -10.58 -0.54 -3.37
N VAL A 133 -10.96 -0.18 -2.13
CA VAL A 133 -10.60 -0.95 -0.93
C VAL A 133 -11.21 -2.35 -0.98
N VAL A 134 -12.51 -2.44 -1.28
CA VAL A 134 -13.20 -3.73 -1.41
C VAL A 134 -12.58 -4.58 -2.52
N PHE A 135 -12.29 -3.98 -3.68
CA PHE A 135 -11.63 -4.65 -4.80
C PHE A 135 -10.25 -5.22 -4.40
N LEU A 136 -9.43 -4.45 -3.68
CA LEU A 136 -8.11 -4.90 -3.22
C LEU A 136 -8.23 -6.06 -2.22
N ILE A 137 -9.15 -5.97 -1.26
CA ILE A 137 -9.37 -7.02 -0.26
C ILE A 137 -9.90 -8.29 -0.93
N LEU A 138 -10.93 -8.18 -1.77
CA LEU A 138 -11.50 -9.32 -2.49
C LEU A 138 -10.48 -9.95 -3.44
N GLY A 139 -9.73 -9.14 -4.19
CA GLY A 139 -8.69 -9.63 -5.11
C GLY A 139 -7.58 -10.42 -4.41
N PHE A 140 -7.35 -10.16 -3.12
CA PHE A 140 -6.42 -10.93 -2.30
C PHE A 140 -7.08 -12.17 -1.68
N MET A 141 -8.32 -12.05 -1.19
CA MET A 141 -9.01 -13.13 -0.48
C MET A 141 -9.59 -14.20 -1.43
N LEU A 142 -10.09 -13.80 -2.61
CA LEU A 142 -10.72 -14.74 -3.53
C LEU A 142 -9.80 -15.90 -3.98
N PRO A 143 -8.53 -15.65 -4.37
CA PRO A 143 -7.62 -16.76 -4.71
C PRO A 143 -7.40 -17.73 -3.55
N VAL A 144 -7.29 -17.22 -2.31
CA VAL A 144 -7.11 -18.05 -1.11
C VAL A 144 -8.34 -18.93 -0.84
N ILE A 145 -9.54 -18.39 -1.06
CA ILE A 145 -10.80 -19.12 -0.83
C ILE A 145 -11.06 -20.16 -1.91
N PHE A 146 -10.84 -19.81 -3.18
CA PHE A 146 -11.18 -20.66 -4.31
C PHE A 146 -10.07 -21.62 -4.75
N SER A 147 -8.85 -21.38 -4.36
CA SER A 147 -7.69 -22.21 -4.67
C SER A 147 -6.81 -22.36 -3.43
N PRO A 148 -7.33 -23.02 -2.36
CA PRO A 148 -6.50 -23.27 -1.19
C PRO A 148 -5.32 -24.14 -1.62
N SER A 149 -4.11 -23.64 -1.45
CA SER A 149 -2.91 -24.43 -1.70
C SER A 149 -2.88 -25.59 -0.69
N GLU A 150 -2.98 -26.83 -1.19
CA GLU A 150 -2.81 -28.03 -0.34
C GLU A 150 -1.38 -28.14 0.20
N THR A 151 -0.44 -27.51 -0.48
CA THR A 151 0.93 -27.36 -0.02
C THR A 151 1.04 -26.05 0.76
N GLY A 152 1.16 -26.13 2.09
CA GLY A 152 1.41 -24.98 2.95
C GLY A 152 2.59 -24.12 2.46
N ASP A 153 2.78 -22.95 3.06
CA ASP A 153 3.86 -22.02 2.69
C ASP A 153 5.20 -22.76 2.64
N LEU A 154 5.83 -22.81 1.47
CA LEU A 154 7.15 -23.42 1.24
C LEU A 154 8.27 -22.81 2.11
N ARG A 155 7.99 -21.73 2.83
CA ARG A 155 8.95 -21.06 3.73
C ARG A 155 9.09 -21.73 5.09
N GLY A 156 8.33 -22.76 5.40
CA GLY A 156 8.48 -23.59 6.59
C GLY A 156 7.22 -23.75 7.43
N GLY A 157 7.05 -24.94 7.98
CA GLY A 157 5.95 -25.31 8.86
C GLY A 157 4.67 -25.76 8.13
N ALA A 158 3.89 -26.59 8.77
CA ALA A 158 2.55 -26.98 8.30
C ALA A 158 1.56 -25.83 8.52
N THR A 159 1.76 -24.71 7.82
CA THR A 159 0.88 -23.54 7.91
C THR A 159 -0.27 -23.69 6.90
N SER A 160 -1.50 -23.55 7.38
CA SER A 160 -2.70 -23.56 6.54
C SER A 160 -3.38 -22.20 6.63
N GLU A 161 -3.43 -21.47 5.51
CA GLU A 161 -4.13 -20.19 5.44
C GLU A 161 -5.62 -20.32 5.76
N VAL A 162 -6.24 -21.41 5.26
CA VAL A 162 -7.65 -21.74 5.55
C VAL A 162 -7.83 -22.07 7.03
N GLY A 163 -6.92 -22.86 7.61
CA GLY A 163 -6.94 -23.19 9.03
C GLY A 163 -6.76 -21.96 9.92
N GLN A 164 -5.87 -21.04 9.55
CA GLN A 164 -5.68 -19.79 10.26
C GLN A 164 -6.94 -18.90 10.19
N MET A 165 -7.56 -18.82 9.03
CA MET A 165 -8.78 -18.04 8.84
C MET A 165 -9.96 -18.63 9.63
N ALA A 166 -10.11 -19.96 9.64
CA ALA A 166 -11.09 -20.64 10.46
C ALA A 166 -10.87 -20.40 11.96
N TYR A 167 -9.61 -20.40 12.42
CA TYR A 167 -9.27 -20.09 13.80
C TYR A 167 -9.59 -18.64 14.18
N ILE A 168 -9.26 -17.67 13.32
CA ILE A 168 -9.55 -16.25 13.54
C ILE A 168 -11.06 -16.01 13.63
N LEU A 169 -11.83 -16.60 12.73
CA LEU A 169 -13.29 -16.44 12.69
C LEU A 169 -13.98 -17.20 13.82
N GLY A 170 -13.47 -18.38 14.19
CA GLY A 170 -14.05 -19.22 15.25
C GLY A 170 -13.72 -18.73 16.66
N GLN A 171 -12.56 -18.12 16.87
CA GLN A 171 -12.09 -17.68 18.18
C GLN A 171 -11.39 -16.29 18.11
N PRO A 172 -12.11 -15.22 17.76
CA PRO A 172 -11.51 -13.90 17.53
C PRO A 172 -10.83 -13.32 18.77
N LEU A 173 -11.39 -13.54 19.96
CA LEU A 173 -10.81 -13.06 21.22
C LEU A 173 -9.53 -13.80 21.59
N ALA A 174 -9.47 -15.12 21.39
CA ALA A 174 -8.27 -15.91 21.60
C ALA A 174 -7.16 -15.47 20.64
N TYR A 175 -7.49 -15.24 19.37
CA TYR A 175 -6.55 -14.73 18.40
C TYR A 175 -6.01 -13.33 18.76
N ALA A 176 -6.88 -12.43 19.21
CA ALA A 176 -6.50 -11.11 19.68
C ALA A 176 -5.55 -11.19 20.91
N ALA A 177 -5.81 -12.10 21.85
CA ALA A 177 -4.94 -12.32 22.99
C ALA A 177 -3.53 -12.79 22.57
N VAL A 178 -3.45 -13.76 21.63
CA VAL A 178 -2.17 -14.24 21.07
C VAL A 178 -1.42 -13.11 20.35
N LEU A 179 -2.11 -12.25 19.61
CA LEU A 179 -1.47 -11.10 18.95
C LEU A 179 -0.89 -10.12 19.96
N ILE A 180 -1.65 -9.76 20.99
CA ILE A 180 -1.22 -8.82 22.04
C ILE A 180 -0.02 -9.41 22.78
N GLU A 181 -0.07 -10.69 23.16
CA GLU A 181 1.02 -11.38 23.84
C GLU A 181 2.30 -11.40 22.99
N ASN A 182 2.20 -11.72 21.71
CA ASN A 182 3.36 -11.71 20.80
C ASN A 182 3.94 -10.31 20.62
N ILE A 183 3.11 -9.27 20.45
CA ILE A 183 3.58 -7.89 20.40
C ILE A 183 4.34 -7.56 21.70
N TRP A 184 3.77 -7.88 22.86
CA TRP A 184 4.37 -7.56 24.15
C TRP A 184 5.68 -8.29 24.40
N ARG A 185 5.78 -9.56 23.99
CA ARG A 185 7.02 -10.35 24.12
C ARG A 185 8.13 -9.92 23.16
N THR A 186 7.78 -9.34 22.03
CA THR A 186 8.76 -8.95 20.99
C THR A 186 9.37 -7.57 21.27
N PHE A 187 8.71 -6.72 22.05
CA PHE A 187 9.14 -5.35 22.31
C PHE A 187 10.17 -5.12 23.43
N PRO A 188 10.50 -6.04 24.36
CA PRO A 188 11.40 -5.75 25.49
C PRO A 188 12.77 -6.35 25.40
N SER A 189 13.40 -6.43 24.24
CA SER A 189 14.83 -6.87 24.23
C SER A 189 15.67 -5.97 23.36
#